data_eab412d8c5121e063df794ca0c65ccc5
#
_entry.id   eab412d8c5121e063df794ca0c65ccc5
#
_cell.length_a   1.000
_cell.length_b   1.000
_cell.length_c   1.000
_cell.angle_alpha   90.00
_cell.angle_beta   90.00
_cell.angle_gamma   90.00
#
_symmetry.space_group_name_H-M   'P 1'
#
loop_
_entity.id
_entity.type
_entity.pdbx_description
1 polymer ?
#
loop_
_entity_poly.entity_id
_entity_poly.type
_entity_poly.pdbx_seq_one_letter_code
_entity_poly.pdbx_strand_id
1 'polypeptide(L)'
;MFTPFKYRDIMAVSKDALITAFMTGNLFILLPMMTDNCKKLFADYGLQDEHSESMPGIIIPIAYNFPNIGKLLAMLFVTFAAWYCGHPLTSAKYPGFLVSGLMSLFGSSTLAVPFLLDMLQLPTDLFELYMTSGIIVGKFATMIALINLFAVAMICTYFMTVPWNKIFNLKRIAIATTICAIVTGAVI
;
A
#
# COMPACT_ATOMS: atom_id res chain seq x y z
N MET A 1 14.24 -5.76 -7.63
CA MET A 1 14.75 -6.52 -8.78
C MET A 1 14.50 -5.81 -10.12
N PHE A 2 13.45 -5.01 -10.24
CA PHE A 2 13.17 -4.24 -11.46
C PHE A 2 13.77 -2.82 -11.44
N THR A 3 14.17 -2.32 -10.29
CA THR A 3 14.77 -1.00 -10.10
C THR A 3 16.22 -1.13 -9.62
N PRO A 4 17.10 -0.16 -9.91
CA PRO A 4 18.51 -0.18 -9.46
C PRO A 4 18.67 0.16 -7.98
N PHE A 5 17.60 0.65 -7.34
CA PHE A 5 17.64 1.16 -5.98
C PHE A 5 17.93 0.07 -4.95
N LYS A 6 18.88 0.30 -4.06
CA LYS A 6 19.16 -0.60 -2.95
C LYS A 6 18.17 -0.36 -1.81
N TYR A 7 17.74 -1.43 -1.17
CA TYR A 7 16.81 -1.35 -0.04
C TYR A 7 17.30 -0.42 1.09
N ARG A 8 18.61 -0.43 1.37
CA ARG A 8 19.21 0.44 2.39
C ARG A 8 19.04 1.93 2.08
N ASP A 9 19.19 2.30 0.82
CA ASP A 9 19.10 3.71 0.39
C ASP A 9 17.65 4.17 0.41
N ILE A 10 16.71 3.30 0.01
CA ILE A 10 15.27 3.52 0.14
C ILE A 10 14.90 3.77 1.61
N MET A 11 15.35 2.90 2.52
CA MET A 11 15.07 3.04 3.94
C MET A 11 15.74 4.29 4.55
N ALA A 12 16.96 4.61 4.12
CA ALA A 12 17.66 5.79 4.59
C ALA A 12 16.93 7.09 4.22
N VAL A 13 16.46 7.19 2.96
CA VAL A 13 15.71 8.36 2.49
C VAL A 13 14.30 8.43 3.12
N SER A 14 13.68 7.28 3.38
CA SER A 14 12.31 7.22 3.94
C SER A 14 12.26 7.29 5.47
N LYS A 15 13.39 7.25 6.17
CA LYS A 15 13.45 7.13 7.64
C LYS A 15 12.64 8.22 8.34
N ASP A 16 12.89 9.49 8.00
CA ASP A 16 12.23 10.62 8.64
C ASP A 16 10.73 10.64 8.32
N ALA A 17 10.35 10.27 7.09
CA ALA A 17 8.98 10.13 6.69
C ALA A 17 8.27 9.00 7.46
N LEU A 18 8.94 7.87 7.73
CA LEU A 18 8.40 6.77 8.53
C LEU A 18 8.16 7.17 9.99
N ILE A 19 9.12 7.87 10.59
CA ILE A 19 8.96 8.39 11.95
C ILE A 19 7.79 9.36 12.02
N THR A 20 7.71 10.28 11.07
CA THR A 20 6.62 11.26 10.98
C THR A 20 5.27 10.57 10.74
N ALA A 21 5.22 9.50 9.92
CA ALA A 21 4.03 8.69 9.68
C ALA A 21 3.51 8.06 10.98
N PHE A 22 4.41 7.50 11.77
CA PHE A 22 4.05 6.90 13.05
C PHE A 22 3.56 7.95 14.06
N MET A 23 4.23 9.10 14.11
CA MET A 23 3.86 10.18 15.04
C MET A 23 2.50 10.79 14.70
N THR A 24 2.28 11.12 13.43
CA THR A 24 1.07 11.84 12.98
C THR A 24 -0.11 10.92 12.72
N GLY A 25 0.13 9.67 12.27
CA GLY A 25 -0.92 8.77 11.81
C GLY A 25 -1.68 9.29 10.58
N ASN A 26 -1.14 10.29 9.87
CA ASN A 26 -1.80 10.94 8.74
C ASN A 26 -0.90 10.94 7.50
N LEU A 27 -1.28 10.13 6.51
CA LEU A 27 -0.51 9.98 5.28
C LEU A 27 -0.53 11.25 4.39
N PHE A 28 -1.62 12.04 4.46
CA PHE A 28 -1.76 13.23 3.63
C PHE A 28 -0.66 14.27 3.88
N ILE A 29 -0.29 14.47 5.15
CA ILE A 29 0.78 15.39 5.55
C ILE A 29 2.14 14.98 4.97
N LEU A 30 2.31 13.71 4.67
CA LEU A 30 3.58 13.12 4.21
C LEU A 30 3.77 13.17 2.69
N LEU A 31 2.72 13.50 1.92
CA LEU A 31 2.80 13.50 0.45
C LEU A 31 3.92 14.41 -0.09
N PRO A 32 4.12 15.65 0.40
CA PRO A 32 5.23 16.49 -0.05
C PRO A 32 6.59 15.86 0.27
N MET A 33 6.78 15.39 1.52
CA MET A 33 8.02 14.75 1.95
C MET A 33 8.34 13.49 1.12
N MET A 34 7.34 12.71 0.77
CA MET A 34 7.50 11.54 -0.10
C MET A 34 7.93 11.94 -1.51
N THR A 35 7.37 13.03 -2.03
CA THR A 35 7.73 13.58 -3.34
C THR A 35 9.20 13.99 -3.36
N ASP A 36 9.65 14.74 -2.36
CA ASP A 36 11.03 15.19 -2.26
C ASP A 36 12.01 14.02 -2.05
N ASN A 37 11.64 13.05 -1.22
CA ASN A 37 12.41 11.84 -1.00
C ASN A 37 12.56 11.00 -2.29
N CYS A 38 11.49 10.92 -3.10
CA CYS A 38 11.55 10.23 -4.38
C CYS A 38 12.51 10.92 -5.34
N LYS A 39 12.40 12.25 -5.51
CA LYS A 39 13.31 13.04 -6.34
C LYS A 39 14.77 12.91 -5.89
N LYS A 40 15.01 13.02 -4.58
CA LYS A 40 16.35 12.85 -4.00
C LYS A 40 16.94 11.49 -4.34
N LEU A 41 16.17 10.42 -4.20
CA LEU A 41 16.64 9.07 -4.52
C LEU A 41 17.03 8.93 -5.99
N PHE A 42 16.25 9.50 -6.92
CA PHE A 42 16.58 9.51 -8.35
C PHE A 42 17.84 10.31 -8.64
N ALA A 43 18.04 11.45 -7.95
CA ALA A 43 19.25 12.26 -8.04
C ALA A 43 20.48 11.49 -7.57
N ASP A 44 20.41 10.84 -6.42
CA ASP A 44 21.51 10.07 -5.82
C ASP A 44 21.97 8.89 -6.74
N TYR A 45 21.08 8.39 -7.59
CA TYR A 45 21.37 7.34 -8.56
C TYR A 45 21.72 7.86 -9.97
N GLY A 46 21.84 9.21 -10.14
CA GLY A 46 22.17 9.81 -11.42
C GLY A 46 21.10 9.61 -12.50
N LEU A 47 19.85 9.42 -12.08
CA LEU A 47 18.67 9.23 -12.93
C LEU A 47 17.81 10.51 -13.02
N GLN A 48 18.45 11.68 -12.92
CA GLN A 48 17.76 12.96 -13.06
C GLN A 48 17.35 13.20 -14.50
N ASP A 49 16.06 13.38 -14.70
CA ASP A 49 15.40 13.68 -15.96
C ASP A 49 14.14 14.50 -15.66
N GLU A 50 13.56 15.14 -16.66
CA GLU A 50 12.30 15.88 -16.56
C GLU A 50 11.19 15.05 -15.90
N HIS A 51 11.12 13.76 -16.24
CA HIS A 51 10.16 12.82 -15.64
C HIS A 51 10.44 12.54 -14.15
N SER A 52 11.70 12.36 -13.77
CA SER A 52 12.06 12.11 -12.36
C SER A 52 11.80 13.32 -11.46
N GLU A 53 11.82 14.53 -12.02
CA GLU A 53 11.51 15.78 -11.33
C GLU A 53 10.00 16.06 -11.21
N SER A 54 9.23 15.75 -12.26
CA SER A 54 7.80 16.10 -12.33
C SER A 54 6.87 14.98 -11.88
N MET A 55 7.16 13.72 -12.25
CA MET A 55 6.25 12.58 -12.05
C MET A 55 5.95 12.23 -10.60
N PRO A 56 6.90 12.26 -9.64
CA PRO A 56 6.57 11.98 -8.25
C PRO A 56 5.47 12.87 -7.69
N GLY A 57 5.49 14.17 -8.07
CA GLY A 57 4.47 15.15 -7.66
C GLY A 57 3.07 14.88 -8.21
N ILE A 58 2.96 14.11 -9.29
CA ILE A 58 1.69 13.72 -9.90
C ILE A 58 1.25 12.33 -9.41
N ILE A 59 2.18 11.37 -9.42
CA ILE A 59 1.87 9.96 -9.10
C ILE A 59 1.47 9.80 -7.65
N ILE A 60 2.18 10.44 -6.72
CA ILE A 60 1.95 10.26 -5.27
C ILE A 60 0.54 10.71 -4.87
N PRO A 61 0.05 11.91 -5.23
CA PRO A 61 -1.32 12.32 -4.92
C PRO A 61 -2.39 11.45 -5.59
N ILE A 62 -2.15 10.98 -6.82
CA ILE A 62 -3.09 10.08 -7.50
C ILE A 62 -3.13 8.74 -6.77
N ALA A 63 -1.98 8.13 -6.53
CA ALA A 63 -1.87 6.82 -5.89
C ALA A 63 -2.40 6.82 -4.43
N TYR A 64 -2.37 7.96 -3.74
CA TYR A 64 -2.95 8.14 -2.41
C TYR A 64 -4.44 7.80 -2.35
N ASN A 65 -5.19 8.13 -3.41
CA ASN A 65 -6.64 7.87 -3.47
C ASN A 65 -6.98 6.39 -3.68
N PHE A 66 -6.04 5.58 -4.18
CA PHE A 66 -6.27 4.15 -4.35
C PHE A 66 -6.19 3.39 -3.03
N PRO A 67 -6.86 2.22 -2.92
CA PRO A 67 -6.68 1.31 -1.80
C PRO A 67 -5.20 0.92 -1.67
N ASN A 68 -4.60 1.29 -0.55
CA ASN A 68 -3.23 0.93 -0.21
C ASN A 68 -3.22 -0.17 0.85
N ILE A 69 -2.06 -0.81 1.06
CA ILE A 69 -1.92 -1.92 2.01
C ILE A 69 -2.34 -1.50 3.44
N GLY A 70 -2.12 -0.24 3.83
CA GLY A 70 -2.58 0.27 5.13
C GLY A 70 -4.10 0.25 5.28
N LYS A 71 -4.84 0.59 4.22
CA LYS A 71 -6.32 0.49 4.22
C LYS A 71 -6.80 -0.96 4.26
N LEU A 72 -6.05 -1.92 3.70
CA LEU A 72 -6.41 -3.35 3.74
C LEU A 72 -6.43 -3.91 5.17
N LEU A 73 -5.75 -3.29 6.14
CA LEU A 73 -5.86 -3.68 7.56
C LEU A 73 -7.30 -3.57 8.09
N ALA A 74 -8.12 -2.67 7.52
CA ALA A 74 -9.53 -2.60 7.86
C ALA A 74 -10.30 -3.87 7.43
N MET A 75 -9.95 -4.45 6.28
CA MET A 75 -10.54 -5.73 5.85
C MET A 75 -10.10 -6.88 6.75
N LEU A 76 -8.83 -6.90 7.20
CA LEU A 76 -8.35 -7.88 8.16
C LEU A 76 -9.09 -7.77 9.50
N PHE A 77 -9.38 -6.54 9.94
CA PHE A 77 -10.22 -6.33 11.13
C PHE A 77 -11.61 -6.95 10.96
N VAL A 78 -12.27 -6.74 9.83
CA VAL A 78 -13.60 -7.30 9.56
C VAL A 78 -13.58 -8.83 9.51
N THR A 79 -12.53 -9.43 8.92
CA THR A 79 -12.39 -10.91 8.94
C THR A 79 -12.15 -11.44 10.35
N PHE A 80 -11.37 -10.73 11.16
CA PHE A 80 -11.18 -11.04 12.58
C PHE A 80 -12.51 -10.92 13.34
N ALA A 81 -13.27 -9.86 13.12
CA ALA A 81 -14.57 -9.62 13.74
C ALA A 81 -15.57 -10.75 13.42
N ALA A 82 -15.60 -11.21 12.17
CA ALA A 82 -16.44 -12.33 11.75
C ALA A 82 -16.05 -13.63 12.49
N TRP A 83 -14.75 -13.90 12.60
CA TRP A 83 -14.27 -15.05 13.37
C TRP A 83 -14.59 -14.92 14.87
N TYR A 84 -14.40 -13.75 15.45
CA TYR A 84 -14.68 -13.48 16.87
C TYR A 84 -16.17 -13.67 17.22
N CYS A 85 -17.07 -13.30 16.33
CA CYS A 85 -18.51 -13.52 16.50
C CYS A 85 -18.96 -14.97 16.22
N GLY A 86 -18.05 -15.89 15.91
CA GLY A 86 -18.39 -17.28 15.62
C GLY A 86 -18.95 -17.52 14.22
N HIS A 87 -18.90 -16.51 13.34
CA HIS A 87 -19.35 -16.57 11.96
C HIS A 87 -18.19 -16.39 10.96
N PRO A 88 -17.18 -17.31 10.95
CA PRO A 88 -16.05 -17.15 10.05
C PRO A 88 -16.51 -17.14 8.59
N LEU A 89 -15.82 -16.34 7.77
CA LEU A 89 -16.12 -16.28 6.34
C LEU A 89 -15.90 -17.66 5.69
N THR A 90 -16.94 -18.14 5.03
CA THR A 90 -16.86 -19.35 4.19
C THR A 90 -16.13 -19.02 2.89
N SER A 91 -15.39 -19.98 2.32
CA SER A 91 -14.63 -19.80 1.07
C SER A 91 -15.47 -19.22 -0.08
N ALA A 92 -16.76 -19.55 -0.15
CA ALA A 92 -17.68 -19.01 -1.14
C ALA A 92 -17.98 -17.51 -0.97
N LYS A 93 -17.87 -16.97 0.24
CA LYS A 93 -18.12 -15.53 0.53
C LYS A 93 -16.90 -14.65 0.32
N TYR A 94 -15.67 -15.22 0.31
CA TYR A 94 -14.43 -14.46 0.16
C TYR A 94 -14.38 -13.61 -1.12
N PRO A 95 -14.72 -14.10 -2.32
CA PRO A 95 -14.64 -13.28 -3.53
C PRO A 95 -15.52 -12.03 -3.46
N GLY A 96 -16.78 -12.19 -3.02
CA GLY A 96 -17.70 -11.06 -2.84
C GLY A 96 -17.19 -10.06 -1.79
N PHE A 97 -16.71 -10.55 -0.66
CA PHE A 97 -16.11 -9.72 0.39
C PHE A 97 -14.89 -8.95 -0.10
N LEU A 98 -13.99 -9.59 -0.86
CA LEU A 98 -12.80 -8.93 -1.39
C LEU A 98 -13.17 -7.82 -2.39
N VAL A 99 -14.08 -8.09 -3.32
CA VAL A 99 -14.51 -7.09 -4.30
C VAL A 99 -15.22 -5.92 -3.62
N SER A 100 -16.19 -6.19 -2.76
CA SER A 100 -16.92 -5.15 -2.03
C SER A 100 -16.00 -4.35 -1.09
N GLY A 101 -15.08 -5.05 -0.42
CA GLY A 101 -14.08 -4.43 0.45
C GLY A 101 -13.13 -3.51 -0.31
N LEU A 102 -12.55 -3.98 -1.41
CA LEU A 102 -11.67 -3.14 -2.23
C LEU A 102 -12.40 -1.92 -2.78
N MET A 103 -13.65 -2.09 -3.27
CA MET A 103 -14.45 -0.97 -3.78
C MET A 103 -14.78 0.04 -2.69
N SER A 104 -15.16 -0.39 -1.50
CA SER A 104 -15.49 0.50 -0.38
C SER A 104 -14.27 1.27 0.14
N LEU A 105 -13.06 0.71 0.02
CA LEU A 105 -11.80 1.32 0.45
C LEU A 105 -11.28 2.43 -0.49
N PHE A 106 -11.87 2.63 -1.68
CA PHE A 106 -11.65 3.86 -2.47
C PHE A 106 -12.12 5.11 -1.72
N GLY A 107 -13.13 4.96 -0.86
CA GLY A 107 -13.51 5.97 0.09
C GLY A 107 -12.63 5.96 1.34
N SER A 108 -13.28 6.08 2.49
CA SER A 108 -12.60 6.05 3.80
C SER A 108 -12.84 4.71 4.49
N SER A 109 -11.83 4.23 5.23
CA SER A 109 -11.98 3.03 6.06
C SER A 109 -13.09 3.16 7.09
N THR A 110 -13.38 4.39 7.54
CA THR A 110 -14.47 4.71 8.47
C THR A 110 -15.86 4.43 7.90
N LEU A 111 -16.02 4.56 6.58
CA LEU A 111 -17.26 4.19 5.88
C LEU A 111 -17.26 2.72 5.43
N ALA A 112 -16.09 2.21 5.05
CA ALA A 112 -15.95 0.85 4.56
C ALA A 112 -16.21 -0.19 5.65
N VAL A 113 -15.74 0.03 6.88
CA VAL A 113 -15.87 -0.96 7.95
C VAL A 113 -17.33 -1.18 8.37
N PRO A 114 -18.15 -0.15 8.66
CA PRO A 114 -19.58 -0.37 8.96
C PRO A 114 -20.32 -1.05 7.82
N PHE A 115 -20.05 -0.67 6.57
CA PHE A 115 -20.64 -1.30 5.39
C PHE A 115 -20.30 -2.78 5.30
N LEU A 116 -19.05 -3.17 5.55
CA LEU A 116 -18.63 -4.57 5.51
C LEU A 116 -19.16 -5.38 6.69
N LEU A 117 -19.28 -4.78 7.88
CA LEU A 117 -19.92 -5.41 9.03
C LEU A 117 -21.40 -5.69 8.75
N ASP A 118 -22.13 -4.72 8.21
CA ASP A 118 -23.53 -4.87 7.83
C ASP A 118 -23.74 -5.93 6.73
N MET A 119 -22.89 -5.90 5.69
CA MET A 119 -22.91 -6.90 4.62
C MET A 119 -22.72 -8.34 5.14
N LEU A 120 -21.94 -8.53 6.20
CA LEU A 120 -21.71 -9.82 6.85
C LEU A 120 -22.69 -10.10 8.00
N GLN A 121 -23.64 -9.20 8.25
CA GLN A 121 -24.61 -9.28 9.36
C GLN A 121 -23.93 -9.41 10.74
N LEU A 122 -22.84 -8.68 10.93
CA LEU A 122 -22.10 -8.62 12.18
C LEU A 122 -22.59 -7.44 13.05
N PRO A 123 -22.47 -7.52 14.39
CA PRO A 123 -22.87 -6.44 15.29
C PRO A 123 -22.13 -5.13 14.95
N THR A 124 -22.89 -4.05 14.86
CA THR A 124 -22.35 -2.71 14.56
C THR A 124 -21.46 -2.16 15.66
N ASP A 125 -21.63 -2.62 16.90
CA ASP A 125 -20.79 -2.25 18.06
C ASP A 125 -19.29 -2.57 17.85
N LEU A 126 -19.00 -3.53 16.98
CA LEU A 126 -17.61 -3.83 16.56
C LEU A 126 -16.93 -2.67 15.85
N PHE A 127 -17.70 -1.71 15.32
CA PHE A 127 -17.13 -0.51 14.76
C PHE A 127 -16.49 0.39 15.84
N GLU A 128 -17.03 0.44 17.03
CA GLU A 128 -16.42 1.18 18.15
C GLU A 128 -15.07 0.53 18.54
N LEU A 129 -15.02 -0.81 18.53
CA LEU A 129 -13.76 -1.54 18.74
C LEU A 129 -12.73 -1.23 17.65
N TYR A 130 -13.18 -1.15 16.38
CA TYR A 130 -12.33 -0.73 15.27
C TYR A 130 -11.78 0.68 15.48
N MET A 131 -12.62 1.64 15.85
CA MET A 131 -12.23 3.03 16.09
C MET A 131 -11.23 3.14 17.25
N THR A 132 -11.48 2.42 18.34
CA THR A 132 -10.59 2.42 19.52
C THR A 132 -9.24 1.78 19.21
N SER A 133 -9.23 0.63 18.56
CA SER A 133 -7.99 -0.04 18.14
C SER A 133 -7.24 0.76 17.09
N GLY A 134 -7.96 1.50 16.26
CA GLY A 134 -7.44 2.36 15.19
C GLY A 134 -6.49 3.44 15.68
N ILE A 135 -6.56 3.86 16.95
CA ILE A 135 -5.63 4.84 17.53
C ILE A 135 -4.17 4.33 17.45
N ILE A 136 -3.95 3.05 17.69
CA ILE A 136 -2.61 2.44 17.61
C ILE A 136 -2.37 1.81 16.24
N VAL A 137 -3.31 0.99 15.78
CA VAL A 137 -3.22 0.26 14.50
C VAL A 137 -3.13 1.24 13.33
N GLY A 138 -3.83 2.39 13.40
CA GLY A 138 -3.78 3.44 12.38
C GLY A 138 -2.39 4.03 12.16
N LYS A 139 -1.55 4.14 13.20
CA LYS A 139 -0.16 4.60 13.07
C LYS A 139 0.68 3.60 12.27
N PHE A 140 0.56 2.31 12.56
CA PHE A 140 1.22 1.26 11.78
C PHE A 140 0.66 1.18 10.35
N ALA A 141 -0.65 1.31 10.19
CA ALA A 141 -1.29 1.36 8.89
C ALA A 141 -0.75 2.50 8.02
N THR A 142 -0.52 3.68 8.62
CA THR A 142 0.06 4.83 7.93
C THR A 142 1.52 4.57 7.51
N MET A 143 2.33 3.93 8.35
CA MET A 143 3.70 3.54 8.00
C MET A 143 3.71 2.55 6.81
N ILE A 144 2.86 1.53 6.85
CA ILE A 144 2.76 0.54 5.78
C ILE A 144 2.25 1.19 4.50
N ALA A 145 1.24 2.07 4.61
CA ALA A 145 0.71 2.82 3.48
C ALA A 145 1.78 3.72 2.84
N LEU A 146 2.62 4.39 3.65
CA LEU A 146 3.73 5.21 3.18
C LEU A 146 4.72 4.38 2.35
N ILE A 147 5.17 3.23 2.88
CA ILE A 147 6.12 2.36 2.16
C ILE A 147 5.51 1.88 0.85
N ASN A 148 4.24 1.47 0.86
CA ASN A 148 3.54 1.01 -0.34
C ASN A 148 3.43 2.13 -1.38
N LEU A 149 2.99 3.31 -0.97
CA LEU A 149 2.82 4.46 -1.85
C LEU A 149 4.17 4.94 -2.43
N PHE A 150 5.21 4.96 -1.59
CA PHE A 150 6.56 5.31 -2.02
C PHE A 150 7.12 4.31 -3.05
N ALA A 151 6.91 3.01 -2.81
CA ALA A 151 7.32 1.96 -3.75
C ALA A 151 6.60 2.10 -5.11
N VAL A 152 5.29 2.35 -5.10
CA VAL A 152 4.50 2.59 -6.32
C VAL A 152 5.03 3.81 -7.06
N ALA A 153 5.25 4.94 -6.36
CA ALA A 153 5.77 6.16 -6.96
C ALA A 153 7.15 5.94 -7.61
N MET A 154 8.06 5.26 -6.89
CA MET A 154 9.40 4.95 -7.40
C MET A 154 9.35 4.06 -8.65
N ILE A 155 8.54 3.00 -8.60
CA ILE A 155 8.41 2.07 -9.74
C ILE A 155 7.83 2.80 -10.95
N CYS A 156 6.74 3.53 -10.79
CA CYS A 156 6.09 4.26 -11.89
C CYS A 156 7.03 5.33 -12.47
N THR A 157 7.69 6.12 -11.63
CA THR A 157 8.65 7.14 -12.09
C THR A 157 9.82 6.48 -12.82
N TYR A 158 10.36 5.38 -12.31
CA TYR A 158 11.44 4.65 -12.96
C TYR A 158 11.05 4.11 -14.34
N PHE A 159 9.84 3.58 -14.50
CA PHE A 159 9.35 3.12 -15.79
C PHE A 159 9.16 4.25 -16.81
N MET A 160 8.93 5.46 -16.36
CA MET A 160 8.81 6.64 -17.24
C MET A 160 10.16 7.26 -17.59
N THR A 161 11.14 7.21 -16.69
CA THR A 161 12.49 7.76 -16.86
C THR A 161 13.39 6.87 -17.72
N VAL A 162 13.26 5.54 -17.61
CA VAL A 162 14.16 4.58 -18.27
C VAL A 162 13.51 3.98 -19.51
N PRO A 163 14.18 3.97 -20.67
CA PRO A 163 13.63 3.40 -21.90
C PRO A 163 13.34 1.90 -21.75
N TRP A 164 12.21 1.46 -22.29
CA TRP A 164 11.65 0.11 -22.18
C TRP A 164 12.64 -1.02 -22.50
N ASN A 165 13.54 -0.80 -23.46
CA ASN A 165 14.55 -1.76 -23.87
C ASN A 165 15.56 -2.11 -22.76
N LYS A 166 15.76 -1.23 -21.76
CA LYS A 166 16.64 -1.50 -20.60
C LYS A 166 15.88 -2.16 -19.45
N ILE A 167 14.57 -2.01 -19.39
CA ILE A 167 13.72 -2.54 -18.32
C ILE A 167 13.38 -4.00 -18.58
N PHE A 168 12.98 -4.34 -19.81
CA PHE A 168 12.59 -5.69 -20.22
C PHE A 168 13.78 -6.56 -20.60
N ASN A 169 14.61 -6.91 -19.63
CA ASN A 169 15.59 -7.98 -19.83
C ASN A 169 14.88 -9.32 -19.58
N LEU A 170 14.76 -10.15 -20.62
CA LEU A 170 14.05 -11.43 -20.63
C LEU A 170 14.43 -12.34 -19.43
N LYS A 171 15.72 -12.29 -19.01
CA LYS A 171 16.21 -13.02 -17.83
C LYS A 171 15.58 -12.54 -16.51
N ARG A 172 15.32 -11.23 -16.36
CA ARG A 172 14.71 -10.66 -15.13
C ARG A 172 13.23 -10.99 -15.04
N ILE A 173 12.54 -11.01 -16.18
CA ILE A 173 11.12 -11.41 -16.25
C ILE A 173 10.98 -12.89 -15.89
N ALA A 174 11.81 -13.76 -16.45
CA ALA A 174 11.81 -15.18 -16.13
C ALA A 174 12.05 -15.45 -14.63
N ILE A 175 12.99 -14.74 -14.00
CA ILE A 175 13.24 -14.86 -12.55
C ILE A 175 12.02 -14.39 -11.73
N ALA A 176 11.40 -13.28 -12.11
CA ALA A 176 10.24 -12.75 -11.39
C ALA A 176 9.01 -13.66 -11.50
N THR A 177 8.74 -14.22 -12.70
CA THR A 177 7.65 -15.19 -12.90
C THR A 177 7.91 -16.50 -12.14
N THR A 178 9.15 -16.95 -12.07
CA THR A 178 9.53 -18.17 -11.32
C THR A 178 9.33 -17.94 -9.80
N ILE A 179 9.73 -16.77 -9.27
CA ILE A 179 9.54 -16.43 -7.86
C ILE A 179 8.04 -16.33 -7.54
N CYS A 180 7.23 -15.65 -8.38
CA CYS A 180 5.78 -15.60 -8.21
C CYS A 180 5.16 -16.99 -8.22
N ALA A 181 5.55 -17.85 -9.13
CA ALA A 181 5.04 -19.23 -9.22
C ALA A 181 5.39 -20.05 -7.97
N ILE A 182 6.62 -19.91 -7.45
CA ILE A 182 7.06 -20.60 -6.22
C ILE A 182 6.26 -20.09 -5.01
N VAL A 183 6.07 -18.77 -4.87
CA VAL A 183 5.31 -18.19 -3.76
C VAL A 183 3.83 -18.60 -3.83
N THR A 184 3.25 -18.61 -5.02
CA THR A 184 1.85 -19.05 -5.20
C THR A 184 1.68 -20.55 -4.95
N GLY A 185 2.65 -21.37 -5.38
CA GLY A 185 2.64 -22.82 -5.12
C GLY A 185 2.94 -23.21 -3.67
N ALA A 186 3.56 -22.33 -2.88
CA ALA A 186 3.80 -22.57 -1.45
C ALA A 186 2.59 -22.16 -0.56
N VAL A 187 1.61 -21.46 -1.11
CA VAL A 187 0.40 -20.98 -0.41
C VAL A 187 -0.82 -21.89 -0.68
N ILE A 188 -0.72 -22.78 -1.67
CA ILE A 188 -1.74 -23.80 -1.99
C ILE A 188 -1.33 -25.14 -1.39
#